data_236cb203748f625d65be3eeda2b47c2f
#
_entry.id   236cb203748f625d65be3eeda2b47c2f
#
_cell.length_a   1.000
_cell.length_b   1.000
_cell.length_c   1.000
_cell.angle_alpha   90.00
_cell.angle_beta   90.00
_cell.angle_gamma   90.00
#
_symmetry.space_group_name_H-M   'P 1'
#
loop_
_entity.id
_entity.type
_entity.pdbx_description
1 polymer ?
#
loop_
_entity_poly.entity_id
_entity_poly.type
_entity_poly.pdbx_seq_one_letter_code
_entity_poly.pdbx_strand_id
1 'polypeptide(L)'
;MAWRGLCSRREAEELISRGVVTVDGAVAKQGDKALSDARIEIADAAGARWLRSKITVVLNKPVGFVSNLPGPGEREASELVTGRNAFRESDREGLLDALDETNDVGKAGRAPGVSGLTKLNVCGRLDKDSRGLLVLTQDGVLARAVIGGNEIPKTYVVRLDRPVTDEQVRVLNGPVSLEGVSLLPMKVERAPRKPDVLRFTLREGKNRQIRRVCDAAGLRVVDLERVKVGGCELGDLPEGAWRLMTDAERESLRAAGGAARGEGRARAGPGGRGRRRL
;
A
#
# COMPACT_ATOMS: atom_id res chain seq x y z
N MET A 1 -5.54 13.17 -15.02
CA MET A 1 -6.18 12.71 -13.79
C MET A 1 -5.21 11.89 -12.92
N ALA A 2 -4.82 10.70 -13.32
CA ALA A 2 -3.99 9.81 -12.49
C ALA A 2 -2.60 10.38 -12.14
N TRP A 3 -1.99 11.14 -13.03
CA TRP A 3 -0.72 11.81 -12.79
C TRP A 3 -0.82 12.95 -11.77
N ARG A 4 -1.97 13.65 -11.73
CA ARG A 4 -2.29 14.68 -10.72
C ARG A 4 -2.76 14.12 -9.39
N GLY A 5 -2.89 12.80 -9.25
CA GLY A 5 -3.35 12.16 -8.02
C GLY A 5 -4.85 12.28 -7.74
N LEU A 6 -5.65 12.65 -8.75
CA LEU A 6 -7.11 12.74 -8.60
C LEU A 6 -7.75 11.35 -8.48
N CYS A 7 -7.24 10.36 -9.25
CA CYS A 7 -7.72 8.98 -9.25
C CYS A 7 -6.64 8.05 -9.84
N SER A 8 -6.87 6.73 -9.85
CA SER A 8 -6.02 5.77 -10.56
C SER A 8 -6.23 5.87 -12.09
N ARG A 9 -5.36 5.22 -12.88
CA ARG A 9 -5.52 5.16 -14.35
C ARG A 9 -6.84 4.49 -14.75
N ARG A 10 -7.15 3.33 -14.15
CA ARG A 10 -8.40 2.59 -14.43
C ARG A 10 -9.65 3.41 -14.10
N GLU A 11 -9.62 4.11 -12.98
CA GLU A 11 -10.71 4.99 -12.57
C GLU A 11 -10.85 6.18 -13.51
N ALA A 12 -9.74 6.76 -13.97
CA ALA A 12 -9.78 7.80 -14.98
C ALA A 12 -10.40 7.31 -16.29
N GLU A 13 -10.01 6.12 -16.74
CA GLU A 13 -10.58 5.48 -17.94
C GLU A 13 -12.08 5.24 -17.80
N GLU A 14 -12.53 4.75 -16.64
CA GLU A 14 -13.95 4.53 -16.35
C GLU A 14 -14.75 5.83 -16.31
N LEU A 15 -14.27 6.87 -15.61
CA LEU A 15 -14.93 8.18 -15.56
C LEU A 15 -14.99 8.84 -16.95
N ILE A 16 -13.93 8.73 -17.74
CA ILE A 16 -13.88 9.25 -19.11
C ILE A 16 -14.86 8.47 -20.00
N SER A 17 -14.94 7.15 -19.90
CA SER A 17 -15.88 6.33 -20.70
C SER A 17 -17.34 6.65 -20.39
N ARG A 18 -17.64 7.07 -19.17
CA ARG A 18 -18.96 7.54 -18.74
C ARG A 18 -19.28 8.96 -19.21
N GLY A 19 -18.32 9.68 -19.84
CA GLY A 19 -18.51 11.03 -20.32
C GLY A 19 -18.64 12.11 -19.22
N VAL A 20 -18.26 11.77 -17.97
CA VAL A 20 -18.42 12.67 -16.80
C VAL A 20 -17.18 13.51 -16.50
N VAL A 21 -16.14 13.42 -17.32
CA VAL A 21 -14.91 14.18 -17.18
C VAL A 21 -14.85 15.27 -18.25
N THR A 22 -14.57 16.50 -17.84
CA THR A 22 -14.26 17.59 -18.76
C THR A 22 -12.82 18.05 -18.59
N VAL A 23 -12.21 18.48 -19.69
CA VAL A 23 -10.90 19.12 -19.75
C VAL A 23 -11.09 20.46 -20.43
N ASP A 24 -10.80 21.54 -19.71
CA ASP A 24 -11.01 22.92 -20.16
C ASP A 24 -12.44 23.18 -20.71
N GLY A 25 -13.43 22.53 -20.05
CA GLY A 25 -14.86 22.63 -20.40
C GLY A 25 -15.34 21.66 -21.50
N ALA A 26 -14.45 20.96 -22.20
CA ALA A 26 -14.81 19.97 -23.22
C ALA A 26 -14.86 18.56 -22.61
N VAL A 27 -15.85 17.74 -23.00
CA VAL A 27 -15.95 16.34 -22.54
C VAL A 27 -14.76 15.56 -23.08
N ALA A 28 -13.99 14.95 -22.13
CA ALA A 28 -12.82 14.16 -22.44
C ALA A 28 -13.18 12.81 -23.06
N LYS A 29 -12.37 12.36 -24.01
CA LYS A 29 -12.44 11.03 -24.62
C LYS A 29 -11.19 10.21 -24.26
N GLN A 30 -11.32 8.90 -24.32
CA GLN A 30 -10.18 8.01 -24.08
C GLN A 30 -9.09 8.25 -25.13
N GLY A 31 -7.86 8.46 -24.66
CA GLY A 31 -6.72 8.79 -25.53
C GLY A 31 -6.45 10.29 -25.69
N ASP A 32 -7.31 11.17 -25.22
CA ASP A 32 -7.09 12.62 -25.30
C ASP A 32 -5.82 13.03 -24.53
N LYS A 33 -5.11 14.00 -25.08
CA LYS A 33 -3.91 14.61 -24.48
C LYS A 33 -4.29 15.97 -23.93
N ALA A 34 -3.98 16.20 -22.67
CA ALA A 34 -4.19 17.48 -22.01
C ALA A 34 -2.86 18.10 -21.57
N LEU A 35 -2.78 19.41 -21.53
CA LEU A 35 -1.66 20.12 -20.95
C LEU A 35 -1.57 19.87 -19.44
N SER A 36 -0.39 20.07 -18.85
CA SER A 36 -0.15 19.80 -17.43
C SER A 36 -0.96 20.71 -16.50
N ASP A 37 -1.39 21.85 -16.95
CA ASP A 37 -2.17 22.89 -16.26
C ASP A 37 -3.65 22.90 -16.64
N ALA A 38 -4.09 22.10 -17.65
CA ALA A 38 -5.48 22.01 -18.07
C ALA A 38 -6.45 21.81 -16.90
N ARG A 39 -7.59 22.47 -16.89
CA ARG A 39 -8.62 22.33 -15.86
C ARG A 39 -9.38 21.03 -16.07
N ILE A 40 -9.26 20.11 -15.10
CA ILE A 40 -9.97 18.83 -15.12
C ILE A 40 -11.09 18.87 -14.09
N GLU A 41 -12.31 18.64 -14.55
CA GLU A 41 -13.49 18.59 -13.70
C GLU A 41 -14.23 17.26 -13.88
N ILE A 42 -14.85 16.79 -12.79
CA ILE A 42 -15.75 15.63 -12.78
C ILE A 42 -17.15 16.21 -12.60
N ALA A 43 -17.91 16.25 -13.68
CA ALA A 43 -19.22 16.91 -13.75
C ALA A 43 -20.32 16.13 -13.01
N ASP A 44 -20.10 14.86 -12.72
CA ASP A 44 -21.06 13.97 -12.05
C ASP A 44 -20.83 13.94 -10.54
N ALA A 45 -21.85 14.39 -9.78
CA ALA A 45 -21.81 14.32 -8.31
C ALA A 45 -21.67 12.88 -7.80
N ALA A 46 -22.23 11.88 -8.52
CA ALA A 46 -22.09 10.47 -8.16
C ALA A 46 -20.66 9.97 -8.37
N GLY A 47 -19.99 10.35 -9.46
CA GLY A 47 -18.59 10.03 -9.69
C GLY A 47 -17.65 10.65 -8.67
N ALA A 48 -17.92 11.91 -8.27
CA ALA A 48 -17.17 12.59 -7.22
C ALA A 48 -17.41 11.95 -5.83
N ARG A 49 -18.66 11.50 -5.55
CA ARG A 49 -19.00 10.76 -4.33
C ARG A 49 -18.31 9.40 -4.31
N TRP A 50 -18.37 8.65 -5.40
CA TRP A 50 -17.68 7.36 -5.55
C TRP A 50 -16.16 7.44 -5.32
N LEU A 51 -15.50 8.52 -5.76
CA LEU A 51 -14.07 8.73 -5.46
C LEU A 51 -13.80 8.98 -3.97
N ARG A 52 -14.78 9.52 -3.23
CA ARG A 52 -14.66 9.79 -1.78
C ARG A 52 -15.06 8.60 -0.91
N SER A 53 -15.98 7.76 -1.35
CA SER A 53 -16.50 6.60 -0.58
C SER A 53 -15.55 5.39 -0.54
N LYS A 54 -14.30 5.53 -1.04
CA LYS A 54 -13.34 4.42 -1.12
C LYS A 54 -12.87 3.97 0.24
N ILE A 55 -13.02 2.68 0.47
CA ILE A 55 -12.62 2.03 1.70
C ILE A 55 -11.13 1.73 1.69
N THR A 56 -10.50 1.92 2.83
CA THR A 56 -9.17 1.44 3.14
C THR A 56 -9.19 0.73 4.50
N VAL A 57 -8.68 -0.50 4.50
CA VAL A 57 -8.67 -1.38 5.66
C VAL A 57 -7.24 -1.65 6.09
N VAL A 58 -7.02 -1.65 7.39
CA VAL A 58 -5.81 -2.15 8.06
C VAL A 58 -6.16 -3.51 8.63
N LEU A 59 -5.50 -4.55 8.14
CA LEU A 59 -5.66 -5.93 8.57
C LEU A 59 -4.41 -6.38 9.32
N ASN A 60 -4.57 -7.03 10.46
CA ASN A 60 -3.49 -7.82 11.07
C ASN A 60 -3.47 -9.22 10.44
N LYS A 61 -2.69 -9.36 9.35
CA LYS A 61 -2.62 -10.61 8.59
C LYS A 61 -1.97 -11.71 9.44
N PRO A 62 -2.61 -12.85 9.66
CA PRO A 62 -1.98 -14.01 10.29
C PRO A 62 -0.99 -14.72 9.35
N VAL A 63 -0.13 -15.55 9.92
CA VAL A 63 0.66 -16.54 9.18
C VAL A 63 -0.28 -17.53 8.49
N GLY A 64 0.13 -18.06 7.34
CA GLY A 64 -0.64 -19.05 6.58
C GLY A 64 -1.51 -18.48 5.47
N PHE A 65 -1.83 -17.17 5.51
CA PHE A 65 -2.55 -16.48 4.44
C PHE A 65 -1.58 -15.81 3.45
N VAL A 66 -1.84 -15.97 2.17
CA VAL A 66 -1.16 -15.16 1.13
C VAL A 66 -1.77 -13.78 1.06
N SER A 67 -0.97 -12.77 0.72
CA SER A 67 -1.48 -11.39 0.62
C SER A 67 -2.45 -11.22 -0.55
N ASN A 68 -2.16 -11.84 -1.69
CA ASN A 68 -2.99 -11.85 -2.91
C ASN A 68 -2.56 -12.98 -3.84
N LEU A 69 -3.35 -13.25 -4.88
CA LEU A 69 -3.09 -14.27 -5.89
C LEU A 69 -2.83 -15.65 -5.27
N PRO A 70 -3.82 -16.22 -4.57
CA PRO A 70 -3.70 -17.51 -3.94
C PRO A 70 -3.50 -18.61 -4.99
N GLY A 71 -2.58 -19.54 -4.70
CA GLY A 71 -2.46 -20.81 -5.42
C GLY A 71 -3.54 -21.81 -4.97
N PRO A 72 -3.60 -22.99 -5.61
CA PRO A 72 -4.54 -24.02 -5.22
C PRO A 72 -4.40 -24.39 -3.73
N GLY A 73 -5.51 -24.33 -2.98
CA GLY A 73 -5.54 -24.62 -1.54
C GLY A 73 -4.97 -23.53 -0.63
N GLU A 74 -4.57 -22.39 -1.16
CA GLU A 74 -4.16 -21.24 -0.36
C GLU A 74 -5.33 -20.31 -0.08
N ARG A 75 -5.28 -19.66 1.09
CA ARG A 75 -6.27 -18.67 1.52
C ARG A 75 -5.71 -17.27 1.36
N GLU A 76 -6.52 -16.36 0.82
CA GLU A 76 -6.15 -14.97 0.64
C GLU A 76 -6.49 -14.13 1.88
N ALA A 77 -5.62 -13.16 2.20
CA ALA A 77 -5.81 -12.28 3.35
C ALA A 77 -7.10 -11.45 3.28
N SER A 78 -7.57 -11.12 2.09
CA SER A 78 -8.85 -10.40 1.87
C SER A 78 -10.08 -11.18 2.40
N GLU A 79 -10.03 -12.52 2.50
CA GLU A 79 -11.09 -13.34 3.08
C GLU A 79 -11.35 -13.04 4.56
N LEU A 80 -10.38 -12.46 5.24
CA LEU A 80 -10.50 -12.06 6.65
C LEU A 80 -11.27 -10.75 6.84
N VAL A 81 -11.50 -9.97 5.78
CA VAL A 81 -12.24 -8.71 5.86
C VAL A 81 -13.75 -9.02 5.84
N THR A 82 -14.26 -9.44 6.97
CA THR A 82 -15.68 -9.79 7.20
C THR A 82 -16.20 -9.03 8.42
N GLY A 83 -17.51 -8.84 8.52
CA GLY A 83 -18.12 -8.20 9.68
C GLY A 83 -17.79 -8.90 11.02
N ARG A 84 -17.55 -10.22 10.99
CA ARG A 84 -17.17 -11.00 12.19
C ARG A 84 -15.76 -10.64 12.70
N ASN A 85 -14.85 -10.27 11.79
CA ASN A 85 -13.45 -9.98 12.09
C ASN A 85 -13.19 -8.48 12.26
N ALA A 86 -14.24 -7.65 12.22
CA ALA A 86 -14.12 -6.22 12.51
C ALA A 86 -13.66 -6.01 13.95
N PHE A 87 -12.68 -5.14 14.15
CA PHE A 87 -12.12 -4.86 15.48
C PHE A 87 -13.09 -4.09 16.38
N ARG A 88 -13.85 -3.16 15.80
CA ARG A 88 -14.87 -2.38 16.48
C ARG A 88 -16.19 -2.48 15.74
N GLU A 89 -17.30 -2.30 16.43
CA GLU A 89 -18.62 -2.25 15.79
C GLU A 89 -18.70 -1.12 14.76
N SER A 90 -18.13 0.05 15.07
CA SER A 90 -18.04 1.18 14.13
C SER A 90 -17.26 0.87 12.85
N ASP A 91 -16.27 -0.04 12.89
CA ASP A 91 -15.57 -0.51 11.70
C ASP A 91 -16.50 -1.36 10.82
N ARG A 92 -17.32 -2.20 11.45
CA ARG A 92 -18.33 -3.02 10.77
C ARG A 92 -19.40 -2.15 10.11
N GLU A 93 -19.96 -1.19 10.85
CA GLU A 93 -20.96 -0.26 10.35
C GLU A 93 -20.43 0.58 9.19
N GLY A 94 -19.26 1.20 9.34
CA GLY A 94 -18.63 1.97 8.27
C GLY A 94 -18.31 1.16 7.02
N LEU A 95 -18.03 -0.15 7.16
CA LEU A 95 -17.88 -1.05 6.02
C LEU A 95 -19.24 -1.27 5.31
N LEU A 96 -20.32 -1.50 6.07
CA LEU A 96 -21.67 -1.70 5.52
C LEU A 96 -22.16 -0.45 4.81
N ASP A 97 -22.01 0.73 5.42
CA ASP A 97 -22.39 2.02 4.83
C ASP A 97 -21.68 2.25 3.50
N ALA A 98 -20.37 2.01 3.45
CA ALA A 98 -19.60 2.17 2.23
C ALA A 98 -19.97 1.13 1.14
N LEU A 99 -20.45 -0.05 1.52
CA LEU A 99 -20.97 -1.05 0.58
C LEU A 99 -22.33 -0.63 0.03
N ASP A 100 -23.19 -0.02 0.83
CA ASP A 100 -24.50 0.48 0.40
C ASP A 100 -24.36 1.66 -0.57
N GLU A 101 -23.43 2.60 -0.29
CA GLU A 101 -23.14 3.71 -1.19
C GLU A 101 -22.60 3.25 -2.56
N THR A 102 -21.88 2.12 -2.61
CA THR A 102 -21.38 1.55 -3.88
C THR A 102 -22.43 0.75 -4.66
N ASN A 103 -23.47 0.25 -3.99
CA ASN A 103 -24.56 -0.51 -4.62
C ASN A 103 -25.49 0.35 -5.49
N ASP A 104 -25.55 1.66 -5.27
CA ASP A 104 -26.39 2.57 -6.07
C ASP A 104 -25.82 2.84 -7.48
N VAL A 105 -24.59 2.40 -7.77
CA VAL A 105 -23.90 2.61 -9.06
C VAL A 105 -23.94 1.38 -9.99
N GLY A 106 -24.54 0.28 -9.57
CA GLY A 106 -24.51 -0.96 -10.38
C GLY A 106 -25.70 -1.89 -10.16
N LYS A 107 -26.90 -1.50 -10.61
CA LYS A 107 -28.01 -2.45 -10.77
C LYS A 107 -27.70 -3.46 -11.87
N ALA A 108 -27.03 -4.54 -11.52
CA ALA A 108 -27.09 -5.82 -12.23
C ALA A 108 -26.91 -6.94 -11.21
N GLY A 109 -28.02 -7.35 -10.61
CA GLY A 109 -28.38 -8.71 -10.21
C GLY A 109 -27.30 -9.59 -9.58
N ARG A 110 -26.69 -9.20 -8.45
CA ARG A 110 -26.00 -10.15 -7.57
C ARG A 110 -26.32 -9.85 -6.11
N ALA A 111 -26.71 -10.91 -5.40
CA ALA A 111 -27.00 -10.89 -3.98
C ALA A 111 -25.84 -10.29 -3.15
N PRO A 112 -26.09 -9.66 -1.98
CA PRO A 112 -25.09 -9.08 -1.11
C PRO A 112 -24.30 -10.18 -0.39
N GLY A 113 -23.45 -10.85 -1.14
CA GLY A 113 -22.33 -11.61 -0.57
C GLY A 113 -21.09 -10.77 -0.82
N VAL A 114 -20.10 -10.91 0.00
CA VAL A 114 -18.75 -10.33 0.02
C VAL A 114 -18.18 -9.77 -1.32
N SER A 115 -18.92 -9.85 -2.41
CA SER A 115 -18.58 -9.44 -3.76
C SER A 115 -18.51 -7.91 -3.99
N GLY A 116 -19.07 -7.09 -3.12
CA GLY A 116 -18.87 -5.62 -3.13
C GLY A 116 -17.48 -5.22 -2.64
N LEU A 117 -16.86 -6.04 -1.79
CA LEU A 117 -15.45 -5.93 -1.37
C LEU A 117 -14.47 -6.39 -2.47
N THR A 118 -14.95 -6.82 -3.61
CA THR A 118 -14.18 -7.50 -4.67
C THR A 118 -13.06 -6.69 -5.31
N LYS A 119 -12.71 -5.53 -4.77
CA LYS A 119 -11.59 -4.73 -5.28
C LYS A 119 -10.75 -4.07 -4.19
N LEU A 120 -10.63 -4.69 -3.02
CA LEU A 120 -9.60 -4.28 -2.09
C LEU A 120 -8.24 -4.72 -2.64
N ASN A 121 -7.43 -3.77 -3.07
CA ASN A 121 -6.09 -4.03 -3.57
C ASN A 121 -5.10 -4.03 -2.41
N VAL A 122 -4.22 -5.01 -2.38
CA VAL A 122 -3.15 -5.11 -1.38
C VAL A 122 -2.09 -4.04 -1.63
N CYS A 123 -1.76 -3.26 -0.59
CA CYS A 123 -0.74 -2.23 -0.62
C CYS A 123 0.55 -2.72 0.06
N GLY A 124 1.41 -3.36 -0.71
CA GLY A 124 2.66 -3.93 -0.22
C GLY A 124 2.45 -5.29 0.46
N ARG A 125 2.84 -6.33 -0.25
CA ARG A 125 2.65 -7.72 0.16
C ARG A 125 3.41 -8.06 1.45
N LEU A 126 2.88 -9.04 2.18
CA LEU A 126 3.57 -9.85 3.17
C LEU A 126 3.64 -11.28 2.65
N ASP A 127 4.72 -11.98 2.94
CA ASP A 127 4.85 -13.40 2.62
C ASP A 127 3.86 -14.23 3.44
N LYS A 128 3.58 -15.47 3.00
CA LYS A 128 2.69 -16.40 3.68
C LYS A 128 3.14 -16.71 5.11
N ASP A 129 4.45 -16.79 5.32
CA ASP A 129 5.11 -17.05 6.61
C ASP A 129 5.42 -15.76 7.41
N SER A 130 4.86 -14.62 7.03
CA SER A 130 4.99 -13.34 7.71
C SER A 130 3.62 -12.84 8.13
N ARG A 131 3.56 -12.08 9.23
CA ARG A 131 2.32 -11.56 9.81
C ARG A 131 2.33 -10.04 10.02
N GLY A 132 1.24 -9.51 10.50
CA GLY A 132 1.12 -8.12 10.91
C GLY A 132 0.39 -7.22 9.91
N LEU A 133 0.67 -5.93 9.96
CA LEU A 133 -0.03 -4.87 9.27
C LEU A 133 -0.04 -5.07 7.75
N LEU A 134 -1.22 -5.31 7.19
CA LEU A 134 -1.47 -5.34 5.76
C LEU A 134 -2.53 -4.29 5.42
N VAL A 135 -2.21 -3.38 4.50
CA VAL A 135 -3.15 -2.38 4.00
C VAL A 135 -3.85 -2.92 2.77
N LEU A 136 -5.19 -2.88 2.78
CA LEU A 136 -6.02 -3.19 1.62
C LEU A 136 -6.87 -1.96 1.29
N THR A 137 -6.97 -1.58 0.01
CA THR A 137 -7.67 -0.35 -0.37
C THR A 137 -8.37 -0.45 -1.72
N GLN A 138 -9.45 0.27 -1.85
CA GLN A 138 -10.09 0.59 -3.13
C GLN A 138 -9.45 1.84 -3.77
N ASP A 139 -8.70 2.63 -3.00
CA ASP A 139 -8.07 3.85 -3.49
C ASP A 139 -6.75 3.56 -4.22
N GLY A 140 -6.79 3.59 -5.54
CA GLY A 140 -5.62 3.36 -6.38
C GLY A 140 -4.54 4.45 -6.27
N VAL A 141 -4.87 5.64 -5.77
CA VAL A 141 -3.88 6.71 -5.49
C VAL A 141 -3.11 6.36 -4.22
N LEU A 142 -3.82 5.96 -3.16
CA LEU A 142 -3.21 5.50 -1.92
C LEU A 142 -2.36 4.24 -2.15
N ALA A 143 -2.89 3.26 -2.90
CA ALA A 143 -2.14 2.06 -3.25
C ALA A 143 -0.81 2.39 -3.92
N ARG A 144 -0.83 3.31 -4.89
CA ARG A 144 0.39 3.77 -5.57
C ARG A 144 1.33 4.50 -4.64
N ALA A 145 0.83 5.32 -3.71
CA ALA A 145 1.66 6.00 -2.73
C ALA A 145 2.42 5.01 -1.85
N VAL A 146 1.75 3.95 -1.39
CA VAL A 146 2.33 2.93 -0.50
C VAL A 146 3.30 1.99 -1.22
N ILE A 147 2.98 1.60 -2.49
CA ILE A 147 3.77 0.61 -3.25
C ILE A 147 4.81 1.29 -4.15
N GLY A 148 4.47 2.44 -4.70
CA GLY A 148 5.09 3.05 -5.88
C GLY A 148 6.33 3.90 -5.62
N GLY A 149 7.11 3.62 -4.62
CA GLY A 149 8.36 4.31 -4.34
C GLY A 149 9.00 3.80 -3.06
N ASN A 150 10.25 4.19 -2.85
CA ASN A 150 11.00 3.82 -1.66
C ASN A 150 10.85 4.89 -0.54
N GLU A 151 9.76 5.67 -0.57
CA GLU A 151 9.59 6.83 0.31
C GLU A 151 8.93 6.46 1.65
N ILE A 152 7.97 5.54 1.60
CA ILE A 152 7.22 5.15 2.80
C ILE A 152 7.99 4.06 3.56
N PRO A 153 8.48 4.37 4.77
CA PRO A 153 9.16 3.39 5.59
C PRO A 153 8.20 2.31 6.09
N LYS A 154 8.68 1.09 6.18
CA LYS A 154 8.00 -0.05 6.79
C LYS A 154 8.83 -0.53 7.97
N THR A 155 8.19 -0.71 9.12
CA THR A 155 8.85 -1.17 10.33
C THR A 155 8.39 -2.58 10.67
N TYR A 156 9.37 -3.42 10.97
CA TYR A 156 9.14 -4.83 11.29
C TYR A 156 9.75 -5.15 12.65
N VAL A 157 9.09 -6.02 13.41
CA VAL A 157 9.63 -6.69 14.59
C VAL A 157 10.00 -8.11 14.15
N VAL A 158 11.25 -8.46 14.38
CA VAL A 158 11.84 -9.71 13.89
C VAL A 158 12.38 -10.50 15.07
N ARG A 159 11.83 -11.67 15.34
CA ARG A 159 12.37 -12.60 16.34
C ARG A 159 13.28 -13.60 15.65
N LEU A 160 14.43 -13.78 16.22
CA LEU A 160 15.51 -14.62 15.73
C LEU A 160 15.64 -15.90 16.58
N ASP A 161 16.33 -16.88 16.07
CA ASP A 161 16.53 -18.17 16.73
C ASP A 161 17.50 -18.11 17.93
N ARG A 162 18.22 -17.00 18.08
CA ARG A 162 19.21 -16.78 19.14
C ARG A 162 19.45 -15.29 19.40
N PRO A 163 20.10 -14.95 20.54
CA PRO A 163 20.55 -13.60 20.82
C PRO A 163 21.49 -13.06 19.74
N VAL A 164 21.36 -11.75 19.44
CA VAL A 164 22.12 -11.06 18.41
C VAL A 164 23.34 -10.38 19.01
N THR A 165 24.50 -10.49 18.37
CA THR A 165 25.73 -9.80 18.78
C THR A 165 25.74 -8.35 18.28
N ASP A 166 26.56 -7.48 18.89
CA ASP A 166 26.71 -6.09 18.43
C ASP A 166 27.32 -6.01 17.03
N GLU A 167 28.21 -6.97 16.71
CA GLU A 167 28.80 -7.08 15.38
C GLU A 167 27.73 -7.36 14.32
N GLN A 168 26.81 -8.31 14.58
CA GLN A 168 25.72 -8.61 13.66
C GLN A 168 24.78 -7.42 13.45
N VAL A 169 24.47 -6.66 14.51
CA VAL A 169 23.67 -5.42 14.38
C VAL A 169 24.41 -4.38 13.53
N ARG A 170 25.74 -4.26 13.69
CA ARG A 170 26.57 -3.36 12.89
C ARG A 170 26.58 -3.76 11.42
N VAL A 171 26.75 -5.05 11.12
CA VAL A 171 26.68 -5.60 9.75
C VAL A 171 25.33 -5.32 9.11
N LEU A 172 24.23 -5.55 9.83
CA LEU A 172 22.86 -5.32 9.31
C LEU A 172 22.55 -3.83 9.07
N ASN A 173 23.21 -2.91 9.77
CA ASN A 173 23.10 -1.45 9.54
C ASN A 173 24.07 -0.93 8.47
N GLY A 174 25.03 -1.72 8.07
CA GLY A 174 26.03 -1.36 7.05
C GLY A 174 25.50 -1.46 5.62
N PRO A 175 26.36 -1.24 4.63
CA PRO A 175 26.05 -1.50 3.23
C PRO A 175 25.84 -3.00 3.02
N VAL A 176 24.63 -3.38 2.61
CA VAL A 176 24.27 -4.79 2.34
C VAL A 176 23.96 -4.96 0.88
N SER A 177 24.44 -6.05 0.29
CA SER A 177 24.09 -6.49 -1.07
C SER A 177 23.50 -7.89 -1.03
N LEU A 178 22.50 -8.14 -1.86
CA LEU A 178 21.91 -9.46 -2.07
C LEU A 178 22.03 -9.81 -3.55
N GLU A 179 22.72 -10.93 -3.85
CA GLU A 179 22.94 -11.40 -5.25
C GLU A 179 23.53 -10.31 -6.16
N GLY A 180 24.51 -9.56 -5.64
CA GLY A 180 25.17 -8.48 -6.38
C GLY A 180 24.37 -7.17 -6.49
N VAL A 181 23.14 -7.11 -5.92
CA VAL A 181 22.32 -5.91 -5.93
C VAL A 181 22.43 -5.21 -4.57
N SER A 182 22.94 -3.99 -4.54
CA SER A 182 22.97 -3.16 -3.34
C SER A 182 21.57 -2.83 -2.84
N LEU A 183 21.37 -2.93 -1.54
CA LEU A 183 20.12 -2.56 -0.86
C LEU A 183 20.17 -1.10 -0.43
N LEU A 184 18.99 -0.49 -0.32
CA LEU A 184 18.88 0.79 0.37
C LEU A 184 19.22 0.62 1.86
N PRO A 185 19.79 1.65 2.50
CA PRO A 185 20.10 1.60 3.93
C PRO A 185 18.88 1.22 4.75
N MET A 186 19.09 0.30 5.67
CA MET A 186 18.10 -0.14 6.66
C MET A 186 18.51 0.40 8.03
N LYS A 187 17.56 0.73 8.89
CA LYS A 187 17.80 0.98 10.31
C LYS A 187 17.44 -0.27 11.09
N VAL A 188 18.42 -0.80 11.84
CA VAL A 188 18.24 -2.02 12.64
C VAL A 188 18.59 -1.71 14.09
N GLU A 189 17.64 -1.94 14.99
CA GLU A 189 17.77 -1.65 16.42
C GLU A 189 17.37 -2.88 17.24
N ARG A 190 18.01 -3.07 18.40
CA ARG A 190 17.59 -4.09 19.35
C ARG A 190 16.27 -3.71 20.03
N ALA A 191 15.40 -4.66 20.24
CA ALA A 191 14.25 -4.44 21.12
C ALA A 191 14.74 -4.41 22.58
N PRO A 192 14.22 -3.47 23.39
CA PRO A 192 14.58 -3.41 24.80
C PRO A 192 14.30 -4.74 25.51
N ARG A 193 15.28 -5.22 26.30
CA ARG A 193 15.17 -6.45 27.13
C ARG A 193 14.88 -7.76 26.39
N LYS A 194 15.01 -7.77 25.04
CA LYS A 194 14.82 -8.97 24.20
C LYS A 194 16.02 -9.14 23.30
N PRO A 195 17.02 -9.95 23.71
CA PRO A 195 18.29 -10.05 22.99
C PRO A 195 18.19 -10.75 21.63
N ASP A 196 17.11 -11.47 21.38
CA ASP A 196 16.76 -12.21 20.16
C ASP A 196 15.79 -11.47 19.25
N VAL A 197 15.42 -10.20 19.59
CA VAL A 197 14.43 -9.43 18.82
C VAL A 197 15.07 -8.16 18.27
N LEU A 198 14.95 -7.97 16.96
CA LEU A 198 15.35 -6.76 16.26
C LEU A 198 14.15 -6.00 15.68
N ARG A 199 14.28 -4.69 15.62
CA ARG A 199 13.38 -3.80 14.89
C ARG A 199 14.07 -3.33 13.62
N PHE A 200 13.51 -3.67 12.47
CA PHE A 200 13.96 -3.22 11.17
C PHE A 200 13.06 -2.10 10.65
N THR A 201 13.66 -1.02 10.17
CA THR A 201 12.96 0.02 9.41
C THR A 201 13.63 0.16 8.05
N LEU A 202 12.86 -0.07 7.00
CA LEU A 202 13.34 -0.03 5.62
C LEU A 202 12.33 0.68 4.70
N ARG A 203 12.81 1.27 3.61
CA ARG A 203 11.98 1.99 2.64
C ARG A 203 11.64 1.16 1.41
N GLU A 204 12.49 0.21 1.05
CA GLU A 204 12.23 -0.76 -0.04
C GLU A 204 11.63 -2.07 0.50
N GLY A 205 11.25 -2.97 -0.39
CA GLY A 205 10.71 -4.28 -0.02
C GLY A 205 11.01 -5.32 -1.10
N LYS A 206 12.29 -5.73 -1.21
CA LYS A 206 12.67 -6.81 -2.13
C LYS A 206 12.17 -8.15 -1.59
N ASN A 207 12.02 -9.12 -2.48
CA ASN A 207 11.54 -10.46 -2.10
C ASN A 207 12.33 -11.02 -0.92
N ARG A 208 11.64 -11.33 0.17
CA ARG A 208 12.16 -11.90 1.43
C ARG A 208 13.42 -11.18 1.97
N GLN A 209 13.51 -9.86 1.75
CA GLN A 209 14.72 -9.08 2.02
C GLN A 209 15.24 -9.26 3.45
N ILE A 210 14.40 -9.08 4.48
CA ILE A 210 14.81 -9.19 5.89
C ILE A 210 15.33 -10.60 6.20
N ARG A 211 14.63 -11.64 5.75
CA ARG A 211 15.07 -13.03 5.97
C ARG A 211 16.43 -13.31 5.34
N ARG A 212 16.60 -12.85 4.10
CA ARG A 212 17.86 -13.05 3.36
C ARG A 212 19.05 -12.29 3.95
N VAL A 213 18.84 -11.06 4.44
CA VAL A 213 19.93 -10.32 5.10
C VAL A 213 20.27 -10.89 6.48
N CYS A 214 19.28 -11.41 7.22
CA CYS A 214 19.52 -12.12 8.46
C CYS A 214 20.30 -13.41 8.22
N ASP A 215 19.91 -14.21 7.22
CA ASP A 215 20.63 -15.45 6.85
C ASP A 215 22.10 -15.14 6.48
N ALA A 216 22.36 -14.08 5.71
CA ALA A 216 23.71 -13.64 5.37
C ALA A 216 24.54 -13.21 6.59
N ALA A 217 23.88 -12.71 7.65
CA ALA A 217 24.51 -12.42 8.95
C ALA A 217 24.57 -13.63 9.89
N GLY A 218 24.21 -14.84 9.39
CA GLY A 218 24.21 -16.07 10.15
C GLY A 218 23.08 -16.15 11.20
N LEU A 219 21.95 -15.48 10.99
CA LEU A 219 20.78 -15.41 11.87
C LEU A 219 19.56 -15.99 11.16
N ARG A 220 18.79 -16.83 11.84
CA ARG A 220 17.55 -17.40 11.31
C ARG A 220 16.33 -16.67 11.88
N VAL A 221 15.47 -16.15 10.99
CA VAL A 221 14.22 -15.49 11.35
C VAL A 221 13.17 -16.51 11.73
N VAL A 222 12.72 -16.47 12.98
CA VAL A 222 11.66 -17.33 13.54
C VAL A 222 10.29 -16.69 13.33
N ASP A 223 10.18 -15.38 13.56
CA ASP A 223 8.92 -14.64 13.39
C ASP A 223 9.20 -13.27 12.77
N LEU A 224 8.35 -12.86 11.84
CA LEU A 224 8.45 -11.58 11.14
C LEU A 224 7.09 -10.89 11.14
N GLU A 225 6.99 -9.80 11.88
CA GLU A 225 5.77 -9.02 12.02
C GLU A 225 5.98 -7.61 11.50
N ARG A 226 5.17 -7.17 10.51
CA ARG A 226 5.13 -5.77 10.12
C ARG A 226 4.22 -4.98 11.05
N VAL A 227 4.79 -4.05 11.80
CA VAL A 227 4.06 -3.27 12.82
C VAL A 227 3.71 -1.86 12.38
N LYS A 228 4.33 -1.35 11.29
CA LYS A 228 4.10 0.02 10.83
C LYS A 228 4.36 0.17 9.32
N VAL A 229 3.54 1.00 8.67
CA VAL A 229 3.71 1.47 7.29
C VAL A 229 3.49 2.98 7.26
N GLY A 230 4.55 3.76 7.07
CA GLY A 230 4.47 5.22 7.18
C GLY A 230 3.92 5.68 8.51
N GLY A 231 2.84 6.46 8.48
CA GLY A 231 2.12 6.91 9.68
C GLY A 231 1.09 5.92 10.22
N CYS A 232 0.83 4.80 9.51
CA CYS A 232 -0.14 3.81 9.94
C CYS A 232 0.53 2.75 10.82
N GLU A 233 -0.01 2.53 12.03
CA GLU A 233 0.51 1.57 13.01
C GLU A 233 -0.48 0.42 13.22
N LEU A 234 0.07 -0.76 13.50
CA LEU A 234 -0.72 -1.94 13.84
C LEU A 234 -1.46 -1.75 15.16
N GLY A 235 -0.79 -1.17 16.16
CA GLY A 235 -1.33 -0.95 17.48
C GLY A 235 -1.74 -2.25 18.17
N ASP A 236 -2.90 -2.23 18.78
CA ASP A 236 -3.55 -3.32 19.52
C ASP A 236 -4.50 -4.18 18.67
N LEU A 237 -4.48 -4.00 17.33
CA LEU A 237 -5.32 -4.78 16.43
C LEU A 237 -5.00 -6.28 16.53
N PRO A 238 -5.94 -7.13 16.96
CA PRO A 238 -5.69 -8.57 17.12
C PRO A 238 -5.36 -9.27 15.80
N GLU A 239 -4.63 -10.36 15.85
CA GLU A 239 -4.31 -11.17 14.67
C GLU A 239 -5.59 -11.72 14.03
N GLY A 240 -5.72 -11.57 12.73
CA GLY A 240 -6.91 -11.92 11.95
C GLY A 240 -8.01 -10.85 11.95
N ALA A 241 -7.93 -9.84 12.83
CA ALA A 241 -8.88 -8.74 12.85
C ALA A 241 -8.48 -7.61 11.90
N TRP A 242 -9.47 -6.80 11.52
CA TRP A 242 -9.28 -5.61 10.69
C TRP A 242 -10.02 -4.41 11.27
N ARG A 243 -9.55 -3.22 10.91
CA ARG A 243 -10.18 -1.93 11.17
C ARG A 243 -10.17 -1.03 9.93
N LEU A 244 -11.03 -0.05 9.89
CA LEU A 244 -10.93 1.01 8.91
C LEU A 244 -9.67 1.84 9.17
N MET A 245 -9.03 2.30 8.10
CA MET A 245 -7.95 3.27 8.20
C MET A 245 -8.52 4.64 8.52
N THR A 246 -7.95 5.33 9.51
CA THR A 246 -8.36 6.69 9.86
C THR A 246 -7.98 7.68 8.78
N ASP A 247 -8.67 8.82 8.71
CA ASP A 247 -8.36 9.88 7.73
C ASP A 247 -6.95 10.45 7.94
N ALA A 248 -6.51 10.59 9.17
CA ALA A 248 -5.16 11.04 9.52
C ALA A 248 -4.08 10.08 8.99
N GLU A 249 -4.27 8.76 9.14
CA GLU A 249 -3.35 7.76 8.59
C GLU A 249 -3.34 7.80 7.06
N ARG A 250 -4.52 7.90 6.44
CA ARG A 250 -4.69 7.99 4.98
C ARG A 250 -3.98 9.21 4.41
N GLU A 251 -4.17 10.37 5.04
CA GLU A 251 -3.55 11.62 4.63
C GLU A 251 -2.03 11.59 4.80
N SER A 252 -1.54 11.05 5.93
CA SER A 252 -0.10 10.84 6.16
C SER A 252 0.55 9.99 5.07
N LEU A 253 -0.10 8.88 4.66
CA LEU A 253 0.42 8.00 3.60
C LEU A 253 0.38 8.68 2.22
N ARG A 254 -0.66 9.46 1.92
CA ARG A 254 -0.76 10.22 0.67
C ARG A 254 0.29 11.32 0.59
N ALA A 255 0.49 12.07 1.67
CA ALA A 255 1.50 13.13 1.75
C ALA A 255 2.91 12.59 1.55
N ALA A 256 3.26 11.49 2.24
CA ALA A 256 4.55 10.83 2.09
C ALA A 256 4.80 10.34 0.65
N GLY A 257 3.79 9.76 -0.01
CA GLY A 257 3.91 9.33 -1.41
C GLY A 257 3.87 10.48 -2.43
N GLY A 258 3.35 11.66 -2.05
CA GLY A 258 3.29 12.88 -2.88
C GLY A 258 4.60 13.66 -2.88
N ALA A 259 5.29 13.73 -1.76
CA ALA A 259 6.59 14.42 -1.61
C ALA A 259 7.65 13.86 -2.59
N ALA A 260 7.66 12.55 -2.79
CA ALA A 260 8.52 11.87 -3.75
C ALA A 260 8.38 12.36 -5.20
N ARG A 261 7.21 12.86 -5.58
CA ARG A 261 6.96 13.36 -6.94
C ARG A 261 7.51 14.76 -7.17
N GLY A 262 7.66 15.56 -6.12
CA GLY A 262 8.25 16.91 -6.16
C GLY A 262 9.76 16.86 -6.37
N GLU A 263 10.46 16.02 -5.65
CA GLU A 263 11.94 15.94 -5.65
C GLU A 263 12.50 15.23 -6.90
N GLY A 264 11.81 14.21 -7.43
CA GLY A 264 12.21 13.55 -8.68
C GLY A 264 12.15 14.46 -9.90
N ARG A 265 11.37 15.53 -9.85
CA ARG A 265 11.21 16.53 -10.94
C ARG A 265 12.32 17.56 -10.96
N ALA A 266 12.94 17.86 -9.82
CA ALA A 266 14.07 18.81 -9.73
C ALA A 266 15.38 18.23 -10.29
N ARG A 267 15.50 16.89 -10.42
CA ARG A 267 16.71 16.20 -10.92
C ARG A 267 16.71 15.90 -12.42
N ALA A 268 15.57 16.00 -13.09
CA ALA A 268 15.48 15.87 -14.55
C ALA A 268 15.48 17.27 -15.19
N GLY A 269 16.63 17.90 -15.25
CA GLY A 269 16.86 19.12 -16.03
C GLY A 269 16.64 18.82 -17.52
N PRO A 270 16.27 19.82 -18.36
CA PRO A 270 16.00 19.62 -19.76
C PRO A 270 17.30 19.25 -20.49
N GLY A 271 17.47 17.95 -20.78
CA GLY A 271 18.52 17.47 -21.67
C GLY A 271 18.37 18.12 -23.01
N GLY A 272 19.30 19.03 -23.36
CA GLY A 272 19.38 19.73 -24.61
C GLY A 272 19.36 18.79 -25.80
N ARG A 273 18.30 18.88 -26.61
CA ARG A 273 18.31 18.27 -27.96
C ARG A 273 19.20 19.14 -28.85
N GLY A 274 20.46 18.72 -28.98
CA GLY A 274 21.35 19.19 -30.02
C GLY A 274 20.70 18.95 -31.39
N ARG A 275 20.35 20.04 -32.06
CA ARG A 275 20.06 20.04 -33.51
C ARG A 275 21.34 19.63 -34.23
N ARG A 276 21.37 18.46 -34.83
CA ARG A 276 22.27 18.24 -35.99
C ARG A 276 21.49 18.58 -37.24
N ARG A 277 21.95 19.67 -37.90
CA ARG A 277 21.74 19.89 -39.33
C ARG A 277 22.80 19.09 -40.07
N LEU A 278 22.40 18.30 -40.97
CA LEU A 278 22.78 18.22 -42.41
C LEU A 278 21.99 17.06 -42.99
#